data_ccfd2272fe622cf3ed55225beec071b1
#
_entry.id   ccfd2272fe622cf3ed55225beec071b1
#
_cell.length_a   1.000
_cell.length_b   1.000
_cell.length_c   1.000
_cell.angle_alpha   90.00
_cell.angle_beta   90.00
_cell.angle_gamma   90.00
#
_symmetry.space_group_name_H-M   'P 1'
#
loop_
_entity.id
_entity.type
_entity.pdbx_description
1 polymer ?
#
loop_
_entity_poly.entity_id
_entity_poly.type
_entity_poly.pdbx_seq_one_letter_code
_entity_poly.pdbx_strand_id
1 'polypeptide(L)'
;LAAFFVFALALTFYHNSVNGMLPVISLVSFTEFLFSDYSLIFPLTLFLCLYFTEDFHTGTYSITLSKGTSRVHLFFGKLLASWGGVLFFLFVCFGVAYLSILMMGASRYDIKYSFSAIGVFLLFQCLCFLGYTAFLNLLSYLLRHRIIVTITAFFMLGVLYLYLTKISTALDMDYSLYKYWIVGLSHSLQINTFGEDLIPICLTLVVYLFLPTAISLSLFLRLDLRDLERR
;
A
#
# COMPACT_ATOMS: atom_id res chain seq x y z
N LEU A 1 -10.16 6.34 -13.56
CA LEU A 1 -10.80 6.17 -12.25
C LEU A 1 -9.92 6.71 -11.13
N ALA A 2 -8.66 6.24 -10.97
CA ALA A 2 -7.76 6.73 -9.93
C ALA A 2 -7.53 8.24 -9.98
N ALA A 3 -7.26 8.81 -11.16
CA ALA A 3 -7.06 10.24 -11.33
C ALA A 3 -8.30 11.06 -10.94
N PHE A 4 -9.49 10.61 -11.33
CA PHE A 4 -10.73 11.27 -10.93
C PHE A 4 -10.97 11.21 -9.41
N PHE A 5 -10.65 10.08 -8.80
CA PHE A 5 -10.76 9.91 -7.36
C PHE A 5 -9.81 10.84 -6.59
N VAL A 6 -8.53 10.92 -7.01
CA VAL A 6 -7.55 11.84 -6.41
C VAL A 6 -7.95 13.29 -6.61
N PHE A 7 -8.50 13.65 -7.77
CA PHE A 7 -9.03 14.99 -8.02
C PHE A 7 -10.21 15.32 -7.10
N ALA A 8 -11.15 14.38 -6.89
CA ALA A 8 -12.25 14.55 -5.96
C ALA A 8 -11.77 14.75 -4.51
N LEU A 9 -10.73 13.99 -4.08
CA LEU A 9 -10.08 14.19 -2.78
C LEU A 9 -9.43 15.57 -2.68
N ALA A 10 -8.77 16.03 -3.73
CA ALA A 10 -8.18 17.37 -3.77
C ALA A 10 -9.24 18.47 -3.60
N LEU A 11 -10.38 18.31 -4.27
CA LEU A 11 -11.51 19.24 -4.10
C LEU A 11 -12.07 19.24 -2.68
N THR A 12 -12.20 18.06 -2.07
CA THR A 12 -12.66 17.92 -0.69
C THR A 12 -11.67 18.57 0.28
N PHE A 13 -10.38 18.35 0.09
CA PHE A 13 -9.33 18.98 0.87
C PHE A 13 -9.37 20.50 0.74
N TYR A 14 -9.48 21.00 -0.48
CA TYR A 14 -9.60 22.44 -0.74
C TYR A 14 -10.83 23.05 -0.03
N HIS A 15 -12.00 22.43 -0.17
CA HIS A 15 -13.22 22.88 0.48
C HIS A 15 -13.07 22.94 2.01
N ASN A 16 -12.50 21.92 2.64
CA ASN A 16 -12.29 21.88 4.08
C ASN A 16 -11.23 22.90 4.54
N SER A 17 -10.24 23.18 3.73
CA SER A 17 -9.21 24.19 4.02
C SER A 17 -9.77 25.61 3.95
N VAL A 18 -10.58 25.92 2.94
CA VAL A 18 -11.25 27.25 2.79
C VAL A 18 -12.23 27.49 3.95
N ASN A 19 -12.89 26.45 4.45
CA ASN A 19 -13.81 26.58 5.60
C ASN A 19 -13.09 26.60 6.96
N GLY A 20 -11.76 26.69 7.00
CA GLY A 20 -10.99 26.75 8.24
C GLY A 20 -10.92 25.45 9.04
N MET A 21 -11.36 24.34 8.48
CA MET A 21 -11.34 23.02 9.13
C MET A 21 -9.97 22.32 9.01
N LEU A 22 -9.13 22.75 8.07
CA LEU A 22 -7.79 22.20 7.84
C LEU A 22 -6.74 23.31 7.81
N PRO A 23 -5.47 23.01 8.17
CA PRO A 23 -4.38 23.97 8.07
C PRO A 23 -4.11 24.37 6.60
N VAL A 24 -3.36 25.42 6.45
CA VAL A 24 -3.00 26.09 5.18
C VAL A 24 -2.82 25.11 4.01
N ILE A 25 -3.33 25.49 2.84
CA ILE A 25 -3.20 24.73 1.58
C ILE A 25 -1.71 24.70 1.21
N SER A 26 -1.02 23.63 1.63
CA SER A 26 0.36 23.35 1.26
C SER A 26 0.46 22.00 0.56
N LEU A 27 1.48 21.82 -0.27
CA LEU A 27 1.75 20.53 -0.91
C LEU A 27 2.04 19.44 0.12
N VAL A 28 2.71 19.80 1.23
CA VAL A 28 3.02 18.91 2.36
C VAL A 28 1.74 18.39 3.00
N SER A 29 0.87 19.31 3.44
CA SER A 29 -0.38 18.94 4.14
C SER A 29 -1.29 18.09 3.27
N PHE A 30 -1.35 18.37 1.97
CA PHE A 30 -2.16 17.56 1.05
C PHE A 30 -1.54 16.19 0.79
N THR A 31 -0.21 16.10 0.68
CA THR A 31 0.47 14.82 0.50
C THR A 31 0.27 13.93 1.73
N GLU A 32 0.42 14.48 2.93
CA GLU A 32 0.14 13.77 4.17
C GLU A 32 -1.32 13.31 4.23
N PHE A 33 -2.28 14.20 3.92
CA PHE A 33 -3.70 13.86 3.87
C PHE A 33 -3.99 12.71 2.89
N LEU A 34 -3.41 12.76 1.68
CA LEU A 34 -3.63 11.74 0.66
C LEU A 34 -3.19 10.33 1.11
N PHE A 35 -2.10 10.26 1.86
CA PHE A 35 -1.57 8.98 2.35
C PHE A 35 -2.07 8.61 3.76
N SER A 36 -2.50 9.58 4.58
CA SER A 36 -3.08 9.32 5.88
C SER A 36 -4.50 8.77 5.78
N ASP A 37 -5.21 9.06 4.70
CA ASP A 37 -6.54 8.53 4.48
C ASP A 37 -6.46 7.15 3.79
N TYR A 38 -7.30 6.20 4.19
CA TYR A 38 -7.36 4.86 3.57
C TYR A 38 -7.80 4.87 2.11
N SER A 39 -8.08 6.03 1.57
CA SER A 39 -8.64 6.25 0.24
C SER A 39 -7.83 5.64 -0.89
N LEU A 40 -6.48 5.66 -0.81
CA LEU A 40 -5.62 5.03 -1.82
C LEU A 40 -5.46 3.52 -1.60
N ILE A 41 -5.49 3.07 -0.36
CA ILE A 41 -5.29 1.66 -0.02
C ILE A 41 -6.48 0.80 -0.44
N PHE A 42 -7.72 1.29 -0.31
CA PHE A 42 -8.91 0.54 -0.68
C PHE A 42 -8.94 0.10 -2.16
N PRO A 43 -8.87 1.00 -3.16
CA PRO A 43 -8.88 0.61 -4.56
C PRO A 43 -7.66 -0.23 -4.94
N LEU A 44 -6.50 0.05 -4.34
CA LEU A 44 -5.30 -0.72 -4.57
C LEU A 44 -5.42 -2.16 -4.03
N THR A 45 -5.99 -2.33 -2.83
CA THR A 45 -6.24 -3.65 -2.25
C THR A 45 -7.14 -4.48 -3.14
N LEU A 46 -8.24 -3.90 -3.62
CA LEU A 46 -9.16 -4.58 -4.53
C LEU A 46 -8.42 -5.03 -5.80
N PHE A 47 -7.69 -4.11 -6.43
CA PHE A 47 -6.93 -4.41 -7.65
C PHE A 47 -5.91 -5.53 -7.42
N LEU A 48 -5.12 -5.46 -6.36
CA LEU A 48 -4.09 -6.46 -6.06
C LEU A 48 -4.68 -7.83 -5.72
N CYS A 49 -5.77 -7.87 -4.94
CA CYS A 49 -6.45 -9.14 -4.64
C CYS A 49 -6.95 -9.81 -5.92
N LEU A 50 -7.53 -9.04 -6.84
CA LEU A 50 -7.97 -9.55 -8.13
C LEU A 50 -6.77 -10.02 -8.97
N TYR A 51 -5.73 -9.21 -9.07
CA TYR A 51 -4.52 -9.50 -9.86
C TYR A 51 -3.81 -10.79 -9.39
N PHE A 52 -3.62 -10.95 -8.07
CA PHE A 52 -2.92 -12.13 -7.55
C PHE A 52 -3.75 -13.41 -7.63
N THR A 53 -5.08 -13.32 -7.54
CA THR A 53 -5.95 -14.50 -7.56
C THR A 53 -6.39 -14.92 -8.95
N GLU A 54 -6.25 -14.06 -9.97
CA GLU A 54 -6.67 -14.33 -11.35
C GLU A 54 -6.02 -15.60 -11.91
N ASP A 55 -4.71 -15.77 -11.71
CA ASP A 55 -3.98 -16.92 -12.26
C ASP A 55 -4.37 -18.26 -11.62
N PHE A 56 -4.86 -18.24 -10.37
CA PHE A 56 -5.43 -19.44 -9.75
C PHE A 56 -6.78 -19.81 -10.37
N HIS A 57 -7.54 -18.80 -10.78
CA HIS A 57 -8.87 -18.99 -11.35
C HIS A 57 -8.81 -19.40 -12.83
N THR A 58 -7.89 -18.84 -13.59
CA THR A 58 -7.73 -19.09 -15.03
C THR A 58 -6.84 -20.28 -15.35
N GLY A 59 -6.16 -20.87 -14.35
CA GLY A 59 -5.21 -21.94 -14.55
C GLY A 59 -3.93 -21.51 -15.29
N THR A 60 -3.66 -20.20 -15.38
CA THR A 60 -2.51 -19.65 -16.12
C THR A 60 -1.18 -20.19 -15.58
N TYR A 61 -1.10 -20.49 -14.28
CA TYR A 61 0.09 -21.09 -13.68
C TYR A 61 0.42 -22.47 -14.29
N SER A 62 -0.56 -23.35 -14.46
CA SER A 62 -0.35 -24.68 -15.03
C SER A 62 0.08 -24.60 -16.50
N ILE A 63 -0.55 -23.73 -17.26
CA ILE A 63 -0.24 -23.52 -18.70
C ILE A 63 1.19 -22.95 -18.87
N THR A 64 1.59 -21.99 -18.04
CA THR A 64 2.90 -21.36 -18.18
C THR A 64 4.02 -22.29 -17.75
N LEU A 65 3.79 -23.10 -16.73
CA LEU A 65 4.77 -24.09 -16.26
C LEU A 65 4.88 -25.28 -17.23
N SER A 66 3.80 -25.68 -17.91
CA SER A 66 3.86 -26.73 -18.95
C SER A 66 4.69 -26.32 -20.17
N LYS A 67 4.86 -25.00 -20.41
CA LYS A 67 5.72 -24.44 -21.44
C LYS A 67 7.22 -24.38 -21.04
N GLY A 68 7.59 -24.93 -19.88
CA GLY A 68 8.97 -25.03 -19.44
C GLY A 68 9.51 -23.83 -18.66
N THR A 69 8.66 -22.87 -18.29
CA THR A 69 9.07 -21.72 -17.46
C THR A 69 9.38 -22.19 -16.03
N SER A 70 10.50 -21.75 -15.44
CA SER A 70 10.80 -22.12 -14.05
C SER A 70 9.83 -21.43 -13.06
N ARG A 71 9.48 -22.15 -12.00
CA ARG A 71 8.58 -21.61 -10.94
C ARG A 71 9.10 -20.31 -10.33
N VAL A 72 10.41 -20.21 -10.12
CA VAL A 72 11.04 -19.03 -9.53
C VAL A 72 10.88 -17.82 -10.45
N HIS A 73 11.13 -17.97 -11.76
CA HIS A 73 10.95 -16.88 -12.73
C HIS A 73 9.49 -16.41 -12.81
N LEU A 74 8.55 -17.35 -12.77
CA LEU A 74 7.12 -17.01 -12.80
C LEU A 74 6.71 -16.22 -11.55
N PHE A 75 7.16 -16.66 -10.37
CA PHE A 75 6.87 -15.97 -9.10
C PHE A 75 7.42 -14.53 -9.10
N PHE A 76 8.72 -14.38 -9.37
CA PHE A 76 9.34 -13.05 -9.37
C PHE A 76 8.83 -12.17 -10.50
N GLY A 77 8.57 -12.71 -11.68
CA GLY A 77 7.97 -11.96 -12.77
C GLY A 77 6.62 -11.35 -12.39
N LYS A 78 5.76 -12.12 -11.71
CA LYS A 78 4.46 -11.63 -11.24
C LYS A 78 4.60 -10.61 -10.10
N LEU A 79 5.48 -10.87 -9.15
CA LEU A 79 5.73 -9.96 -8.03
C LEU A 79 6.29 -8.62 -8.53
N LEU A 80 7.29 -8.64 -9.42
CA LEU A 80 7.88 -7.42 -9.99
C LEU A 80 6.87 -6.65 -10.84
N ALA A 81 6.03 -7.34 -11.61
CA ALA A 81 4.97 -6.71 -12.37
C ALA A 81 3.94 -6.01 -11.45
N SER A 82 3.57 -6.64 -10.32
CA SER A 82 2.68 -6.01 -9.34
C SER A 82 3.34 -4.80 -8.66
N TRP A 83 4.62 -4.89 -8.30
CA TRP A 83 5.36 -3.77 -7.74
C TRP A 83 5.46 -2.60 -8.72
N GLY A 84 5.78 -2.89 -9.99
CA GLY A 84 5.78 -1.88 -11.06
C GLY A 84 4.41 -1.21 -11.21
N GLY A 85 3.34 -1.99 -11.19
CA GLY A 85 1.96 -1.48 -11.25
C GLY A 85 1.59 -0.58 -10.07
N VAL A 86 2.01 -0.95 -8.85
CA VAL A 86 1.80 -0.15 -7.63
C VAL A 86 2.58 1.16 -7.69
N LEU A 87 3.86 1.11 -8.06
CA LEU A 87 4.68 2.32 -8.20
C LEU A 87 4.11 3.26 -9.27
N PHE A 88 3.67 2.72 -10.40
CA PHE A 88 3.00 3.50 -11.45
C PHE A 88 1.70 4.14 -10.94
N PHE A 89 0.88 3.37 -10.21
CA PHE A 89 -0.35 3.89 -9.60
C PHE A 89 -0.06 5.06 -8.64
N LEU A 90 0.91 4.90 -7.73
CA LEU A 90 1.31 5.95 -6.78
C LEU A 90 1.86 7.18 -7.52
N PHE A 91 2.67 6.98 -8.55
CA PHE A 91 3.20 8.07 -9.37
C PHE A 91 2.08 8.88 -10.03
N VAL A 92 1.08 8.21 -10.62
CA VAL A 92 -0.08 8.85 -11.22
C VAL A 92 -0.89 9.61 -10.16
N CYS A 93 -1.16 8.98 -9.01
CA CYS A 93 -1.90 9.62 -7.93
C CYS A 93 -1.19 10.87 -7.41
N PHE A 94 0.13 10.79 -7.18
CA PHE A 94 0.92 11.93 -6.75
C PHE A 94 0.97 13.03 -7.81
N GLY A 95 1.15 12.67 -9.09
CA GLY A 95 1.15 13.63 -10.20
C GLY A 95 -0.17 14.40 -10.31
N VAL A 96 -1.31 13.70 -10.20
CA VAL A 96 -2.64 14.34 -10.19
C VAL A 96 -2.82 15.23 -8.96
N ALA A 97 -2.38 14.76 -7.79
CA ALA A 97 -2.41 15.54 -6.56
C ALA A 97 -1.61 16.84 -6.68
N TYR A 98 -0.39 16.73 -7.18
CA TYR A 98 0.50 17.89 -7.41
C TYR A 98 -0.12 18.90 -8.37
N LEU A 99 -0.63 18.43 -9.51
CA LEU A 99 -1.29 19.29 -10.50
C LEU A 99 -2.54 19.97 -9.92
N SER A 100 -3.33 19.23 -9.15
CA SER A 100 -4.55 19.77 -8.51
C SER A 100 -4.22 20.93 -7.55
N ILE A 101 -3.18 20.79 -6.74
CA ILE A 101 -2.75 21.83 -5.80
C ILE A 101 -2.20 23.05 -6.54
N LEU A 102 -1.43 22.86 -7.62
CA LEU A 102 -0.96 23.96 -8.43
C LEU A 102 -2.11 24.77 -9.04
N MET A 103 -3.17 24.09 -9.49
CA MET A 103 -4.37 24.75 -10.03
C MET A 103 -5.14 25.52 -8.95
N MET A 104 -5.10 25.07 -7.71
CA MET A 104 -5.75 25.73 -6.57
C MET A 104 -4.98 26.93 -6.00
N GLY A 105 -3.84 27.30 -6.60
CA GLY A 105 -3.10 28.52 -6.24
C GLY A 105 -2.19 28.40 -5.02
N ALA A 106 -1.69 27.19 -4.72
CA ALA A 106 -0.68 26.99 -3.69
C ALA A 106 0.53 27.89 -3.91
N SER A 107 1.00 28.54 -2.84
CA SER A 107 2.09 29.50 -2.94
C SER A 107 3.38 28.80 -3.39
N ARG A 108 4.10 29.40 -4.36
CA ARG A 108 5.38 28.90 -4.87
C ARG A 108 6.47 28.77 -3.80
N TYR A 109 6.33 29.47 -2.68
CA TYR A 109 7.29 29.46 -1.57
C TYR A 109 7.29 28.13 -0.80
N ASP A 110 6.12 27.52 -0.57
CA ASP A 110 6.02 26.24 0.17
C ASP A 110 6.61 25.08 -0.61
N ILE A 111 6.62 25.13 -1.94
CA ILE A 111 7.09 24.06 -2.81
C ILE A 111 8.60 23.85 -2.72
N LYS A 112 9.38 24.93 -2.62
CA LYS A 112 10.85 24.86 -2.75
C LYS A 112 11.56 24.29 -1.53
N TYR A 113 11.07 24.57 -0.31
CA TYR A 113 11.66 24.07 0.92
C TYR A 113 11.22 22.65 1.29
N SER A 114 10.09 22.23 0.75
CA SER A 114 9.47 20.94 1.08
C SER A 114 9.88 19.80 0.15
N PHE A 115 10.55 20.08 -0.97
CA PHE A 115 10.72 19.06 -2.03
C PHE A 115 11.59 17.88 -1.61
N SER A 116 12.66 18.09 -0.84
CA SER A 116 13.52 17.01 -0.34
C SER A 116 12.82 16.18 0.73
N ALA A 117 12.10 16.81 1.64
CA ALA A 117 11.34 16.14 2.68
C ALA A 117 10.17 15.31 2.11
N ILE A 118 9.45 15.87 1.13
CA ILE A 118 8.41 15.15 0.38
C ILE A 118 9.00 13.96 -0.37
N GLY A 119 10.17 14.11 -0.99
CA GLY A 119 10.84 13.01 -1.70
C GLY A 119 11.17 11.82 -0.78
N VAL A 120 11.71 12.10 0.40
CA VAL A 120 11.98 11.07 1.42
C VAL A 120 10.67 10.43 1.90
N PHE A 121 9.66 11.23 2.21
CA PHE A 121 8.34 10.73 2.61
C PHE A 121 7.74 9.80 1.55
N LEU A 122 7.74 10.22 0.28
CA LEU A 122 7.23 9.39 -0.82
C LEU A 122 8.01 8.08 -0.99
N LEU A 123 9.32 8.12 -0.80
CA LEU A 123 10.14 6.90 -0.85
C LEU A 123 9.70 5.90 0.22
N PHE A 124 9.52 6.34 1.47
CA PHE A 124 9.03 5.48 2.54
C PHE A 124 7.60 5.01 2.28
N GLN A 125 6.73 5.86 1.76
CA GLN A 125 5.37 5.47 1.36
C GLN A 125 5.40 4.40 0.25
N CYS A 126 6.22 4.57 -0.78
CA CYS A 126 6.41 3.55 -1.81
C CYS A 126 6.85 2.21 -1.20
N LEU A 127 7.82 2.20 -0.28
CA LEU A 127 8.27 0.99 0.41
C LEU A 127 7.16 0.35 1.24
N CYS A 128 6.33 1.14 1.94
CA CYS A 128 5.15 0.64 2.65
C CYS A 128 4.16 -0.05 1.70
N PHE A 129 3.86 0.56 0.56
CA PHE A 129 2.94 -0.02 -0.42
C PHE A 129 3.51 -1.27 -1.09
N LEU A 130 4.83 -1.34 -1.34
CA LEU A 130 5.49 -2.56 -1.83
C LEU A 130 5.45 -3.68 -0.78
N GLY A 131 5.71 -3.38 0.49
CA GLY A 131 5.58 -4.34 1.59
C GLY A 131 4.13 -4.84 1.76
N TYR A 132 3.16 -3.95 1.64
CA TYR A 132 1.74 -4.31 1.64
C TYR A 132 1.38 -5.22 0.45
N THR A 133 1.93 -4.95 -0.72
CA THR A 133 1.75 -5.79 -1.91
C THR A 133 2.33 -7.19 -1.70
N ALA A 134 3.51 -7.30 -1.09
CA ALA A 134 4.11 -8.58 -0.73
C ALA A 134 3.24 -9.37 0.27
N PHE A 135 2.64 -8.67 1.24
CA PHE A 135 1.70 -9.26 2.19
C PHE A 135 0.42 -9.78 1.50
N LEU A 136 -0.19 -9.02 0.59
CA LEU A 136 -1.36 -9.47 -0.17
C LEU A 136 -1.03 -10.65 -1.10
N ASN A 137 0.18 -10.66 -1.67
CA ASN A 137 0.66 -11.80 -2.45
C ASN A 137 0.73 -13.06 -1.58
N LEU A 138 1.29 -12.98 -0.36
CA LEU A 138 1.29 -14.09 0.60
C LEU A 138 -0.14 -14.58 0.90
N LEU A 139 -1.05 -13.65 1.19
CA LEU A 139 -2.44 -13.96 1.49
C LEU A 139 -3.13 -14.70 0.33
N SER A 140 -2.83 -14.32 -0.92
CA SER A 140 -3.38 -14.97 -2.11
C SER A 140 -2.90 -16.42 -2.26
N TYR A 141 -1.63 -16.73 -1.92
CA TYR A 141 -1.12 -18.12 -1.94
C TYR A 141 -1.68 -18.98 -0.81
N LEU A 142 -2.01 -18.38 0.33
CA LEU A 142 -2.62 -19.09 1.46
C LEU A 142 -4.07 -19.46 1.18
N LEU A 143 -4.88 -18.52 0.73
CA LEU A 143 -6.33 -18.67 0.62
C LEU A 143 -6.79 -19.09 -0.78
N ARG A 144 -6.06 -18.76 -1.83
CA ARG A 144 -6.28 -19.17 -3.24
C ARG A 144 -7.67 -18.86 -3.82
N HIS A 145 -8.58 -18.32 -3.06
CA HIS A 145 -9.95 -18.05 -3.45
C HIS A 145 -10.19 -16.54 -3.50
N ARG A 146 -10.61 -16.02 -4.67
CA ARG A 146 -10.74 -14.59 -4.95
C ARG A 146 -11.55 -13.83 -3.91
N ILE A 147 -12.74 -14.34 -3.58
CA ILE A 147 -13.65 -13.67 -2.65
C ILE A 147 -13.06 -13.71 -1.22
N ILE A 148 -12.53 -14.86 -0.80
CA ILE A 148 -11.97 -15.03 0.55
C ILE A 148 -10.74 -14.12 0.73
N VAL A 149 -9.83 -14.05 -0.25
CA VAL A 149 -8.67 -13.15 -0.20
C VAL A 149 -9.12 -11.71 -0.05
N THR A 150 -10.10 -11.28 -0.85
CA THR A 150 -10.59 -9.90 -0.84
C THR A 150 -11.25 -9.57 0.50
N ILE A 151 -12.15 -10.43 1.01
CA ILE A 151 -12.81 -10.21 2.30
C ILE A 151 -11.77 -10.17 3.43
N THR A 152 -10.81 -11.12 3.44
CA THR A 152 -9.78 -11.17 4.47
C THR A 152 -8.87 -9.95 4.42
N ALA A 153 -8.50 -9.46 3.23
CA ALA A 153 -7.70 -8.26 3.07
C ALA A 153 -8.41 -7.02 3.63
N PHE A 154 -9.69 -6.83 3.31
CA PHE A 154 -10.49 -5.72 3.85
C PHE A 154 -10.75 -5.85 5.36
N PHE A 155 -10.97 -7.07 5.84
CA PHE A 155 -11.08 -7.34 7.27
C PHE A 155 -9.78 -6.96 8.01
N MET A 156 -8.62 -7.32 7.47
CA MET A 156 -7.31 -6.94 8.03
C MET A 156 -7.10 -5.42 8.01
N LEU A 157 -7.57 -4.71 7.00
CA LEU A 157 -7.49 -3.24 6.94
C LEU A 157 -8.31 -2.56 8.04
N GLY A 158 -9.57 -2.97 8.23
CA GLY A 158 -10.48 -2.32 9.16
C GLY A 158 -10.36 -2.84 10.60
N VAL A 159 -10.49 -4.16 10.77
CA VAL A 159 -10.61 -4.78 12.11
C VAL A 159 -9.26 -4.81 12.82
N LEU A 160 -8.17 -5.10 12.12
CA LEU A 160 -6.84 -5.12 12.74
C LEU A 160 -6.45 -3.74 13.30
N TYR A 161 -6.80 -2.67 12.57
CA TYR A 161 -6.62 -1.31 13.06
C TYR A 161 -7.32 -1.07 14.40
N LEU A 162 -8.63 -1.42 14.48
CA LEU A 162 -9.43 -1.23 15.69
C LEU A 162 -8.91 -2.09 16.85
N TYR A 163 -8.46 -3.31 16.58
CA TYR A 163 -7.91 -4.19 17.59
C TYR A 163 -6.57 -3.68 18.15
N LEU A 164 -5.65 -3.30 17.26
CA LEU A 164 -4.33 -2.81 17.67
C LEU A 164 -4.41 -1.51 18.47
N THR A 165 -5.30 -0.60 18.09
CA THR A 165 -5.53 0.64 18.84
C THR A 165 -6.14 0.36 20.22
N LYS A 166 -7.13 -0.55 20.31
CA LYS A 166 -7.74 -0.92 21.60
C LYS A 166 -6.76 -1.66 22.53
N ILE A 167 -5.93 -2.54 21.99
CA ILE A 167 -4.91 -3.25 22.80
C ILE A 167 -3.88 -2.28 23.32
N SER A 168 -3.40 -1.33 22.51
CA SER A 168 -2.42 -0.34 22.97
C SER A 168 -2.98 0.56 24.08
N THR A 169 -4.26 0.97 23.99
CA THR A 169 -4.92 1.73 25.05
C THR A 169 -5.19 0.89 26.31
N ALA A 170 -5.52 -0.38 26.16
CA ALA A 170 -5.76 -1.28 27.31
C ALA A 170 -4.48 -1.65 28.07
N LEU A 171 -3.33 -1.61 27.41
CA LEU A 171 -2.01 -1.91 27.99
C LEU A 171 -1.26 -0.65 28.46
N ASP A 172 -1.90 0.54 28.42
CA ASP A 172 -1.28 1.84 28.75
C ASP A 172 0.11 2.02 28.07
N MET A 173 0.21 1.58 26.81
CA MET A 173 1.46 1.75 26.07
C MET A 173 1.60 3.18 25.56
N ASP A 174 2.77 3.78 25.76
CA ASP A 174 3.11 5.13 25.29
C ASP A 174 3.09 5.26 23.77
N TYR A 175 3.11 4.11 23.05
CA TYR A 175 3.06 4.06 21.59
C TYR A 175 2.01 3.06 21.11
N SER A 176 1.33 3.44 20.08
CA SER A 176 0.32 2.58 19.44
C SER A 176 0.98 1.42 18.69
N LEU A 177 0.61 0.17 19.03
CA LEU A 177 1.02 -1.05 18.31
C LEU A 177 0.67 -1.01 16.82
N TYR A 178 -0.29 -0.17 16.46
CA TYR A 178 -0.70 0.06 15.10
C TYR A 178 0.44 0.56 14.19
N LYS A 179 1.42 1.29 14.72
CA LYS A 179 2.62 1.75 13.97
C LYS A 179 3.45 0.59 13.39
N TYR A 180 3.37 -0.61 13.98
CA TYR A 180 4.09 -1.80 13.47
C TYR A 180 3.31 -2.59 12.43
N TRP A 181 2.06 -2.28 12.20
CA TRP A 181 1.29 -2.78 11.06
C TRP A 181 1.61 -1.96 9.83
N ILE A 182 1.91 -2.61 8.68
CA ILE A 182 2.41 -1.91 7.47
C ILE A 182 1.49 -0.78 7.00
N VAL A 183 0.17 -0.96 7.11
CA VAL A 183 -0.82 0.08 6.78
C VAL A 183 -0.82 1.17 7.84
N GLY A 184 -0.70 0.80 9.10
CA GLY A 184 -0.57 1.74 10.21
C GLY A 184 0.72 2.54 10.17
N LEU A 185 1.80 1.90 9.74
CA LEU A 185 3.07 2.58 9.49
C LEU A 185 2.89 3.65 8.41
N SER A 186 2.30 3.29 7.25
CA SER A 186 2.02 4.24 6.17
C SER A 186 1.19 5.44 6.66
N HIS A 187 0.17 5.18 7.50
CA HIS A 187 -0.68 6.21 8.07
C HIS A 187 0.04 7.08 9.12
N SER A 188 0.96 6.51 9.90
CA SER A 188 1.68 7.23 10.97
C SER A 188 2.87 8.04 10.48
N LEU A 189 3.32 7.85 9.22
CA LEU A 189 4.40 8.62 8.64
C LEU A 189 3.97 10.07 8.44
N GLN A 190 4.73 11.00 9.03
CA GLN A 190 4.57 12.44 8.83
C GLN A 190 5.90 13.03 8.38
N ILE A 191 5.85 14.06 7.54
CA ILE A 191 7.05 14.66 6.94
C ILE A 191 7.98 15.26 8.01
N ASN A 192 7.42 15.71 9.12
CA ASN A 192 8.18 16.39 10.19
C ASN A 192 8.77 15.47 11.27
N THR A 193 8.35 14.20 11.35
CA THR A 193 8.72 13.29 12.46
C THR A 193 9.71 12.19 12.08
N PHE A 194 10.30 12.25 10.89
CA PHE A 194 11.21 11.20 10.41
C PHE A 194 12.47 10.97 11.25
N GLY A 195 12.87 11.91 12.14
CA GLY A 195 14.15 11.86 12.85
C GLY A 195 14.22 10.85 13.99
N GLU A 196 13.15 10.69 14.75
CA GLU A 196 13.17 9.97 16.02
C GLU A 196 12.88 8.47 15.88
N ASP A 197 12.07 8.06 14.90
CA ASP A 197 11.59 6.68 14.73
C ASP A 197 12.17 5.96 13.50
N LEU A 198 13.25 6.44 12.90
CA LEU A 198 13.77 5.95 11.61
C LEU A 198 14.19 4.47 11.67
N ILE A 199 14.81 4.02 12.77
CA ILE A 199 15.28 2.64 12.93
C ILE A 199 14.10 1.65 12.96
N PRO A 200 13.07 1.81 13.82
CA PRO A 200 11.93 0.92 13.83
C PRO A 200 11.13 0.94 12.52
N ILE A 201 11.03 2.10 11.84
CA ILE A 201 10.41 2.20 10.52
C ILE A 201 11.14 1.33 9.49
N CYS A 202 12.47 1.48 9.38
CA CYS A 202 13.27 0.70 8.43
C CYS A 202 13.19 -0.80 8.74
N LEU A 203 13.26 -1.19 10.01
CA LEU A 203 13.17 -2.59 10.41
C LEU A 203 11.81 -3.19 10.04
N THR A 204 10.73 -2.48 10.31
CA THR A 204 9.38 -2.91 9.94
C THR A 204 9.25 -3.08 8.43
N LEU A 205 9.75 -2.13 7.63
CA LEU A 205 9.73 -2.20 6.17
C LEU A 205 10.51 -3.41 5.63
N VAL A 206 11.70 -3.66 6.16
CA VAL A 206 12.50 -4.82 5.78
C VAL A 206 11.75 -6.12 6.08
N VAL A 207 11.15 -6.24 7.27
CA VAL A 207 10.37 -7.43 7.64
C VAL A 207 9.20 -7.63 6.68
N TYR A 208 8.42 -6.58 6.36
CA TYR A 208 7.26 -6.72 5.47
C TYR A 208 7.62 -6.93 4.00
N LEU A 209 8.79 -6.50 3.55
CA LEU A 209 9.26 -6.78 2.19
C LEU A 209 9.79 -8.21 2.04
N PHE A 210 10.62 -8.67 2.98
CA PHE A 210 11.33 -9.94 2.82
C PHE A 210 10.57 -11.14 3.37
N LEU A 211 9.96 -11.03 4.56
CA LEU A 211 9.33 -12.18 5.22
C LEU A 211 8.10 -12.69 4.44
N PRO A 212 7.10 -11.88 4.04
CA PRO A 212 5.99 -12.35 3.23
C PRO A 212 6.44 -12.85 1.86
N THR A 213 7.46 -12.24 1.25
CA THR A 213 7.99 -12.68 -0.04
C THR A 213 8.65 -14.05 0.07
N ALA A 214 9.47 -14.29 1.09
CA ALA A 214 10.11 -15.58 1.32
C ALA A 214 9.12 -16.69 1.61
N ILE A 215 8.12 -16.42 2.46
CA ILE A 215 7.06 -17.39 2.77
C ILE A 215 6.22 -17.69 1.53
N SER A 216 5.78 -16.67 0.78
CA SER A 216 4.99 -16.85 -0.43
C SER A 216 5.75 -17.62 -1.51
N LEU A 217 7.04 -17.37 -1.68
CA LEU A 217 7.90 -18.15 -2.57
C LEU A 217 7.95 -19.62 -2.14
N SER A 218 8.18 -19.90 -0.85
CA SER A 218 8.23 -21.26 -0.33
C SER A 218 6.92 -22.01 -0.54
N LEU A 219 5.79 -21.35 -0.33
CA LEU A 219 4.45 -21.90 -0.60
C LEU A 219 4.27 -22.18 -2.09
N PHE A 220 4.66 -21.25 -2.95
CA PHE A 220 4.54 -21.41 -4.40
C PHE A 220 5.37 -22.58 -4.94
N LEU A 221 6.59 -22.76 -4.42
CA LEU A 221 7.47 -23.90 -4.81
C LEU A 221 6.88 -25.26 -4.41
N ARG A 222 6.16 -25.33 -3.29
CA ARG A 222 5.52 -26.55 -2.78
C ARG A 222 4.13 -26.81 -3.38
N LEU A 223 3.59 -25.88 -4.15
CA LEU A 223 2.26 -26.00 -4.75
C LEU A 223 2.21 -27.18 -5.73
N ASP A 224 1.34 -28.15 -5.47
CA ASP A 224 1.08 -29.21 -6.43
C ASP A 224 0.10 -28.70 -7.50
N LEU A 225 0.51 -28.78 -8.76
CA LEU A 225 -0.26 -28.27 -9.90
C LEU A 225 -1.54 -29.08 -10.14
N ARG A 226 -1.53 -30.36 -9.73
CA ARG A 226 -2.70 -31.24 -9.89
C ARG A 226 -3.88 -30.81 -9.02
N ASP A 227 -3.61 -30.12 -7.91
CA ASP A 227 -4.66 -29.59 -7.05
C ASP A 227 -5.34 -28.33 -7.62
N LEU A 228 -4.72 -27.66 -8.58
CA LEU A 228 -5.27 -26.48 -9.25
C LEU A 228 -6.25 -26.84 -10.38
N GLU A 229 -6.09 -28.00 -10.99
CA GLU A 229 -6.98 -28.48 -12.07
C GLU A 229 -8.28 -29.14 -11.56
N ARG A 230 -8.35 -29.50 -10.28
CA ARG A 230 -9.50 -30.19 -9.68
C ARG A 230 -10.57 -29.26 -9.06
N ARG A 231 -10.37 -27.96 -9.11
CA ARG A 231 -11.29 -26.96 -8.56
C ARG A 231 -11.82 -26.02 -9.65
#